data_3b9f7fe164459362863cee26420c9f07
#
_entry.id   3b9f7fe164459362863cee26420c9f07
#
_cell.length_a   1.000
_cell.length_b   1.000
_cell.length_c   1.000
_cell.angle_alpha   90.00
_cell.angle_beta   90.00
_cell.angle_gamma   90.00
#
_symmetry.space_group_name_H-M   'P 1'
#
loop_
_entity.id
_entity.type
_entity.pdbx_description
1 polymer ?
#
loop_
_entity_poly.entity_id
_entity_poly.type
_entity_poly.pdbx_seq_one_letter_code
_entity_poly.pdbx_strand_id
1 'polypeptide(L)'
;METYERFDGFIEYYKNWFHKIEQFVENENYSKDDIIITFEFSPVGKWFYSEGKKEFGNLQKVIFLETKFIKLHNLVTYLYDAIIDKDQSLIDIYKDDFLVLSRRMIPNLELSRDYIIEVKDNTPVINLH
;
A
#
# COMPACT_ATOMS: atom_id res chain seq x y z
N MET A 1 19.34 5.20 -1.94
CA MET A 1 18.13 5.93 -2.34
C MET A 1 17.57 6.67 -1.15
N GLU A 2 17.28 7.93 -1.35
CA GLU A 2 16.74 8.76 -0.28
C GLU A 2 15.29 8.36 0.06
N THR A 3 14.89 8.62 1.28
CA THR A 3 13.55 8.26 1.75
C THR A 3 12.44 8.89 0.90
N TYR A 4 12.60 10.16 0.52
CA TYR A 4 11.62 10.83 -0.32
C TYR A 4 11.46 10.15 -1.67
N GLU A 5 12.57 9.84 -2.35
CA GLU A 5 12.54 9.20 -3.65
C GLU A 5 11.89 7.82 -3.59
N ARG A 6 12.21 7.08 -2.53
CA ARG A 6 11.64 5.74 -2.33
C ARG A 6 10.14 5.80 -2.12
N PHE A 7 9.69 6.69 -1.23
CA PHE A 7 8.26 6.82 -0.95
C PHE A 7 7.49 7.45 -2.11
N ASP A 8 8.11 8.37 -2.86
CA ASP A 8 7.50 8.90 -4.07
C ASP A 8 7.27 7.77 -5.09
N GLY A 9 8.21 6.83 -5.19
CA GLY A 9 8.06 5.63 -6.01
C GLY A 9 6.91 4.74 -5.53
N PHE A 10 6.74 4.57 -4.21
CA PHE A 10 5.63 3.80 -3.64
C PHE A 10 4.29 4.47 -3.96
N ILE A 11 4.24 5.79 -3.80
CA ILE A 11 3.02 6.56 -4.05
C ILE A 11 2.62 6.43 -5.53
N GLU A 12 3.58 6.58 -6.43
CA GLU A 12 3.32 6.47 -7.86
C GLU A 12 2.85 5.06 -8.24
N TYR A 13 3.48 4.03 -7.65
CA TYR A 13 3.07 2.65 -7.86
C TYR A 13 1.60 2.43 -7.45
N TYR A 14 1.21 2.92 -6.28
CA TYR A 14 -0.16 2.72 -5.80
C TYR A 14 -1.18 3.54 -6.58
N LYS A 15 -0.84 4.76 -7.00
CA LYS A 15 -1.71 5.55 -7.88
C LYS A 15 -2.00 4.80 -9.18
N ASN A 16 -0.96 4.23 -9.78
CA ASN A 16 -1.10 3.47 -11.02
C ASN A 16 -1.91 2.18 -10.82
N TRP A 17 -1.66 1.46 -9.72
CA TRP A 17 -2.39 0.24 -9.41
C TRP A 17 -3.86 0.52 -9.13
N PHE A 18 -4.16 1.56 -8.35
CA PHE A 18 -5.55 1.94 -8.06
C PHE A 18 -6.30 2.29 -9.35
N HIS A 19 -5.63 2.98 -10.27
CA HIS A 19 -6.22 3.31 -11.56
C HIS A 19 -6.55 2.05 -12.38
N LYS A 20 -5.64 1.07 -12.39
CA LYS A 20 -5.89 -0.22 -13.05
C LYS A 20 -7.09 -0.94 -12.44
N ILE A 21 -7.18 -0.95 -11.11
CA ILE A 21 -8.28 -1.60 -10.40
C ILE A 21 -9.61 -0.91 -10.76
N GLU A 22 -9.66 0.42 -10.77
CA GLU A 22 -10.86 1.16 -11.13
C GLU A 22 -11.29 0.84 -12.56
N GLN A 23 -10.36 0.78 -13.49
CA GLN A 23 -10.67 0.41 -14.87
C GLN A 23 -11.12 -1.04 -15.00
N PHE A 24 -10.52 -1.95 -14.23
CA PHE A 24 -10.92 -3.36 -14.22
C PHE A 24 -12.36 -3.53 -13.73
N VAL A 25 -12.74 -2.79 -12.71
CA VAL A 25 -14.11 -2.83 -12.17
C VAL A 25 -15.12 -2.46 -13.27
N GLU A 26 -14.77 -1.52 -14.13
CA GLU A 26 -15.66 -1.08 -15.19
C GLU A 26 -15.63 -1.97 -16.44
N ASN A 27 -14.45 -2.39 -16.86
CA ASN A 27 -14.26 -3.02 -18.16
C ASN A 27 -13.63 -4.41 -18.16
N GLU A 28 -13.18 -4.90 -17.02
CA GLU A 28 -12.50 -6.21 -16.88
C GLU A 28 -11.34 -6.36 -17.88
N ASN A 29 -10.62 -5.25 -18.15
CA ASN A 29 -9.63 -5.19 -19.22
C ASN A 29 -8.19 -5.49 -18.80
N TYR A 30 -7.96 -6.00 -17.60
CA TYR A 30 -6.65 -6.37 -17.11
C TYR A 30 -6.61 -7.85 -16.74
N SER A 31 -5.42 -8.44 -16.79
CA SER A 31 -5.25 -9.83 -16.38
C SER A 31 -5.24 -9.94 -14.86
N LYS A 32 -5.40 -11.15 -14.36
CA LYS A 32 -5.36 -11.42 -12.93
C LYS A 32 -4.06 -10.94 -12.32
N ASP A 33 -2.92 -11.15 -13.00
CA ASP A 33 -1.61 -10.79 -12.48
C ASP A 33 -1.39 -9.28 -12.40
N ASP A 34 -2.16 -8.49 -13.18
CA ASP A 34 -2.09 -7.03 -13.12
C ASP A 34 -2.86 -6.49 -11.93
N ILE A 35 -3.85 -7.22 -11.44
CA ILE A 35 -4.77 -6.77 -10.39
C ILE A 35 -4.44 -7.40 -9.04
N ILE A 36 -4.28 -8.71 -8.98
CA ILE A 36 -4.01 -9.41 -7.73
C ILE A 36 -2.51 -9.46 -7.48
N ILE A 37 -2.09 -8.69 -6.47
CA ILE A 37 -0.70 -8.63 -6.04
C ILE A 37 -0.72 -8.76 -4.52
N THR A 38 0.00 -9.73 -3.98
CA THR A 38 0.10 -9.84 -2.52
C THR A 38 1.03 -8.74 -2.00
N PHE A 39 0.80 -8.27 -0.80
CA PHE A 39 1.55 -7.16 -0.23
C PHE A 39 3.07 -7.41 -0.24
N GLU A 40 3.50 -8.61 0.11
CA GLU A 40 4.93 -8.95 0.17
C GLU A 40 5.65 -8.82 -1.17
N PHE A 41 4.93 -8.89 -2.28
CA PHE A 41 5.51 -8.75 -3.61
C PHE A 41 5.35 -7.33 -4.17
N SER A 42 4.67 -6.44 -3.44
CA SER A 42 4.58 -5.04 -3.83
C SER A 42 5.86 -4.30 -3.47
N PRO A 43 6.14 -3.16 -4.08
CA PRO A 43 7.32 -2.37 -3.73
C PRO A 43 7.40 -1.98 -2.25
N VAL A 44 6.28 -1.63 -1.64
CA VAL A 44 6.24 -1.29 -0.21
C VAL A 44 6.52 -2.52 0.63
N GLY A 45 5.91 -3.66 0.30
CA GLY A 45 6.14 -4.91 1.02
C GLY A 45 7.59 -5.39 0.94
N LYS A 46 8.18 -5.32 -0.25
CA LYS A 46 9.57 -5.69 -0.44
C LYS A 46 10.51 -4.82 0.42
N TRP A 47 10.29 -3.53 0.43
CA TRP A 47 11.05 -2.61 1.27
C TRP A 47 10.80 -2.91 2.75
N PHE A 48 9.55 -3.06 3.13
CA PHE A 48 9.17 -3.25 4.53
C PHE A 48 9.83 -4.50 5.12
N TYR A 49 9.80 -5.62 4.40
CA TYR A 49 10.35 -6.87 4.91
C TYR A 49 11.88 -6.99 4.76
N SER A 50 12.51 -6.15 3.95
CA SER A 50 13.96 -6.14 3.82
C SER A 50 14.66 -5.10 4.70
N GLU A 51 14.15 -3.89 4.69
CA GLU A 51 14.77 -2.76 5.40
C GLU A 51 13.85 -2.09 6.42
N GLY A 52 12.63 -1.83 6.03
CA GLY A 52 11.71 -1.03 6.82
C GLY A 52 11.43 -1.60 8.20
N LYS A 53 11.20 -2.89 8.30
CA LYS A 53 10.91 -3.55 9.57
C LYS A 53 12.13 -3.57 10.48
N LYS A 54 13.33 -3.70 9.92
CA LYS A 54 14.54 -3.70 10.69
C LYS A 54 14.83 -2.32 11.26
N GLU A 55 14.68 -1.29 10.45
CA GLU A 55 15.01 0.07 10.87
C GLU A 55 13.89 0.76 11.63
N PHE A 56 12.64 0.49 11.27
CA PHE A 56 11.50 1.23 11.81
C PHE A 56 10.38 0.34 12.37
N GLY A 57 10.62 -0.96 12.52
CA GLY A 57 9.58 -1.91 12.92
C GLY A 57 9.04 -1.71 14.34
N ASN A 58 9.71 -0.89 15.15
CA ASN A 58 9.24 -0.56 16.48
C ASN A 58 8.42 0.74 16.48
N LEU A 59 8.33 1.42 15.34
CA LEU A 59 7.54 2.63 15.23
C LEU A 59 6.11 2.26 14.86
N GLN A 60 5.18 2.67 15.70
CA GLN A 60 3.78 2.29 15.55
C GLN A 60 3.19 2.64 14.18
N LYS A 61 3.55 3.80 13.63
CA LYS A 61 3.04 4.23 12.32
C LYS A 61 3.50 3.30 11.20
N VAL A 62 4.69 2.74 11.31
CA VAL A 62 5.22 1.81 10.30
C VAL A 62 4.54 0.44 10.45
N ILE A 63 4.26 0.01 11.70
CA ILE A 63 3.52 -1.22 11.95
C ILE A 63 2.10 -1.12 11.36
N PHE A 64 1.45 0.03 11.54
CA PHE A 64 0.11 0.25 10.99
C PHE A 64 0.12 0.25 9.46
N LEU A 65 1.21 0.69 8.84
CA LEU A 65 1.36 0.67 7.40
C LEU A 65 1.23 -0.78 6.87
N GLU A 66 1.95 -1.71 7.49
CA GLU A 66 1.89 -3.12 7.12
C GLU A 66 0.45 -3.64 7.20
N THR A 67 -0.19 -3.44 8.35
CA THR A 67 -1.55 -3.95 8.58
C THR A 67 -2.54 -3.40 7.56
N LYS A 68 -2.48 -2.11 7.29
CA LYS A 68 -3.41 -1.47 6.35
C LYS A 68 -3.18 -1.91 4.91
N PHE A 69 -1.92 -2.06 4.51
CA PHE A 69 -1.62 -2.49 3.14
C PHE A 69 -1.94 -3.96 2.91
N ILE A 70 -1.72 -4.82 3.90
CA ILE A 70 -2.14 -6.22 3.79
C ILE A 70 -3.67 -6.28 3.60
N LYS A 71 -4.41 -5.50 4.39
CA LYS A 71 -5.86 -5.44 4.28
C LYS A 71 -6.29 -4.95 2.89
N LEU A 72 -5.64 -3.92 2.37
CA LEU A 72 -5.95 -3.39 1.05
C LEU A 72 -5.71 -4.43 -0.05
N HIS A 73 -4.56 -5.09 -0.03
CA HIS A 73 -4.23 -6.09 -1.04
C HIS A 73 -5.20 -7.28 -0.99
N ASN A 74 -5.59 -7.72 0.20
CA ASN A 74 -6.58 -8.78 0.35
C ASN A 74 -7.95 -8.37 -0.17
N LEU A 75 -8.33 -7.12 0.09
CA LEU A 75 -9.62 -6.59 -0.36
C LEU A 75 -9.69 -6.56 -1.89
N VAL A 76 -8.58 -6.20 -2.54
CA VAL A 76 -8.53 -6.19 -4.01
C VAL A 76 -8.72 -7.61 -4.56
N THR A 77 -8.14 -8.62 -3.89
CA THR A 77 -8.34 -10.02 -4.28
C THR A 77 -9.82 -10.41 -4.17
N TYR A 78 -10.49 -10.04 -3.08
CA TYR A 78 -11.91 -10.32 -2.90
C TYR A 78 -12.77 -9.63 -3.94
N LEU A 79 -12.44 -8.36 -4.26
CA LEU A 79 -13.14 -7.61 -5.29
C LEU A 79 -12.97 -8.26 -6.66
N TYR A 80 -11.76 -8.68 -6.98
CA TYR A 80 -11.48 -9.39 -8.24
C TYR A 80 -12.33 -10.65 -8.35
N ASP A 81 -12.33 -11.49 -7.32
CA ASP A 81 -13.07 -12.73 -7.33
C ASP A 81 -14.59 -12.49 -7.47
N ALA A 82 -15.12 -11.46 -6.80
CA ALA A 82 -16.52 -11.11 -6.89
C ALA A 82 -16.89 -10.66 -8.32
N ILE A 83 -16.00 -9.93 -9.00
CA ILE A 83 -16.23 -9.49 -10.38
C ILE A 83 -16.23 -10.69 -11.33
N ILE A 84 -15.27 -11.59 -11.17
CA ILE A 84 -15.20 -12.80 -12.01
C ILE A 84 -16.43 -13.68 -11.79
N ASP A 85 -16.91 -13.80 -10.55
CA ASP A 85 -18.08 -14.59 -10.22
C ASP A 85 -19.40 -13.86 -10.53
N LYS A 86 -19.32 -12.59 -10.93
CA LYS A 86 -20.48 -11.74 -11.24
C LYS A 86 -21.47 -11.63 -10.07
N ASP A 87 -20.93 -11.61 -8.84
CA ASP A 87 -21.74 -11.44 -7.64
C ASP A 87 -21.89 -9.95 -7.33
N GLN A 88 -22.95 -9.36 -7.84
CA GLN A 88 -23.15 -7.90 -7.74
C GLN A 88 -23.22 -7.39 -6.30
N SER A 89 -23.80 -8.16 -5.39
CA SER A 89 -23.88 -7.75 -3.98
C SER A 89 -22.49 -7.63 -3.35
N LEU A 90 -21.62 -8.60 -3.63
CA LEU A 90 -20.24 -8.58 -3.13
C LEU A 90 -19.40 -7.51 -3.84
N ILE A 91 -19.62 -7.33 -5.15
CA ILE A 91 -18.92 -6.29 -5.90
C ILE A 91 -19.21 -4.92 -5.27
N ASP A 92 -20.45 -4.62 -4.96
CA ASP A 92 -20.83 -3.34 -4.38
C ASP A 92 -20.19 -3.12 -3.02
N ILE A 93 -20.18 -4.15 -2.16
CA ILE A 93 -19.59 -4.08 -0.84
C ILE A 93 -18.06 -3.85 -0.94
N TYR A 94 -17.38 -4.69 -1.69
CA TYR A 94 -15.91 -4.62 -1.80
C TYR A 94 -15.44 -3.37 -2.54
N LYS A 95 -16.22 -2.91 -3.52
CA LYS A 95 -15.90 -1.68 -4.23
C LYS A 95 -15.96 -0.47 -3.29
N ASP A 96 -17.00 -0.38 -2.46
CA ASP A 96 -17.14 0.70 -1.49
C ASP A 96 -16.01 0.66 -0.46
N ASP A 97 -15.68 -0.51 0.06
CA ASP A 97 -14.58 -0.68 1.00
C ASP A 97 -13.25 -0.30 0.36
N PHE A 98 -13.04 -0.68 -0.89
CA PHE A 98 -11.83 -0.34 -1.63
C PHE A 98 -11.71 1.19 -1.82
N LEU A 99 -12.78 1.86 -2.18
CA LEU A 99 -12.77 3.31 -2.36
C LEU A 99 -12.43 4.04 -1.06
N VAL A 100 -12.97 3.59 0.06
CA VAL A 100 -12.67 4.19 1.37
C VAL A 100 -11.20 3.95 1.73
N LEU A 101 -10.73 2.73 1.60
CA LEU A 101 -9.38 2.37 2.03
C LEU A 101 -8.32 2.96 1.11
N SER A 102 -8.51 2.91 -0.21
CA SER A 102 -7.55 3.44 -1.17
C SER A 102 -7.35 4.95 -1.03
N ARG A 103 -8.42 5.69 -0.72
CA ARG A 103 -8.32 7.14 -0.51
C ARG A 103 -7.44 7.51 0.67
N ARG A 104 -7.27 6.61 1.63
CA ARG A 104 -6.44 6.83 2.81
C ARG A 104 -4.99 6.40 2.62
N MET A 105 -4.71 5.55 1.63
CA MET A 105 -3.38 4.95 1.49
C MET A 105 -2.31 5.94 1.05
N ILE A 106 -2.60 6.80 0.09
CA ILE A 106 -1.62 7.79 -0.36
C ILE A 106 -1.29 8.78 0.75
N PRO A 107 -2.28 9.40 1.45
CA PRO A 107 -1.99 10.22 2.62
C PRO A 107 -1.21 9.48 3.70
N ASN A 108 -1.51 8.20 3.94
CA ASN A 108 -0.78 7.39 4.92
C ASN A 108 0.68 7.18 4.52
N LEU A 109 0.97 6.98 3.23
CA LEU A 109 2.34 6.88 2.75
C LEU A 109 3.08 8.20 2.91
N GLU A 110 2.43 9.31 2.59
CA GLU A 110 3.00 10.64 2.77
C GLU A 110 3.33 10.94 4.23
N LEU A 111 2.41 10.63 5.13
CA LEU A 111 2.61 10.80 6.57
C LEU A 111 3.73 9.90 7.10
N SER A 112 3.78 8.65 6.64
CA SER A 112 4.83 7.72 7.05
C SER A 112 6.19 8.17 6.55
N ARG A 113 6.26 8.66 5.32
CA ARG A 113 7.47 9.22 4.73
C ARG A 113 7.98 10.39 5.58
N ASP A 114 7.11 11.34 5.88
CA ASP A 114 7.47 12.54 6.62
C ASP A 114 7.87 12.19 8.05
N TYR A 115 7.19 11.23 8.67
CA TYR A 115 7.52 10.76 10.02
C TYR A 115 8.90 10.08 10.05
N ILE A 116 9.20 9.24 9.09
CA ILE A 116 10.50 8.56 9.00
C ILE A 116 11.62 9.58 8.81
N ILE A 117 11.41 10.58 7.97
CA ILE A 117 12.39 11.63 7.75
C ILE A 117 12.62 12.43 9.04
N GLU A 118 11.54 12.77 9.74
CA GLU A 118 11.63 13.48 11.01
C GLU A 118 12.42 12.67 12.05
N VAL A 119 12.15 11.39 12.16
CA VAL A 119 12.85 10.50 13.09
C VAL A 119 14.34 10.41 12.74
N LYS A 120 14.68 10.29 11.46
CA LYS A 120 16.07 10.24 11.02
C LYS A 120 16.80 11.54 11.32
N ASP A 121 16.17 12.68 11.04
CA ASP A 121 16.78 13.99 11.24
C ASP A 121 16.96 14.31 12.72
N ASN A 122 16.08 13.82 13.57
CA ASN A 122 16.11 14.08 14.99
C ASN A 122 16.82 12.99 15.80
N THR A 123 17.31 11.96 15.15
CA THR A 123 18.03 10.91 15.84
C THR A 123 19.38 11.47 16.29
N PRO A 124 19.65 11.47 17.56
CA PRO A 124 20.86 12.06 18.06
C PRO A 124 22.06 11.28 17.60
N VAL A 125 22.98 11.99 17.14
CA VAL A 125 24.13 11.39 16.57
C VAL A 125 25.08 11.15 17.64
N ILE A 126 24.63 11.28 18.77
CA ILE A 126 25.39 11.11 19.92
C ILE A 126 26.03 9.90 20.05
N ASN A 127 25.56 9.06 19.62
CA ASN A 127 26.03 7.85 19.82
C ASN A 127 27.32 7.74 19.37
N LEU A 128 27.67 8.62 18.98
CA LEU A 128 28.65 8.59 18.36
C LEU A 128 29.78 8.69 19.06
N HIS A 129 29.82 8.68 19.96
CA HIS A 129 30.99 8.78 20.61
C HIS A 129 31.02 8.15 21.70
#